data_5276060c971f3bbffbc2c11c573a98e8
#
_entry.id   5276060c971f3bbffbc2c11c573a98e8
#
_cell.length_a   1.000
_cell.length_b   1.000
_cell.length_c   1.000
_cell.angle_alpha   90.00
_cell.angle_beta   90.00
_cell.angle_gamma   90.00
#
_symmetry.space_group_name_H-M   'P 1'
#
loop_
_entity.id
_entity.type
_entity.pdbx_description
1 polymer ?
#
loop_
_entity_poly.entity_id
_entity_poly.type
_entity_poly.pdbx_seq_one_letter_code
_entity_poly.pdbx_strand_id
1 'polypeptide(L)'
;MANVISTAKKVAVISALVEGCSVRSTVRMTGVSKGAILRLLVSVGTACTEFHNSVVRNVKAKRVQVDEIWSFVGCKQKNVTEKKIERDGICGDVWTFTAIEAQTKLVIGWLVGQRDAGFASIFLQDVESRLANRIQLTTDGHRMYLTGR
;
A
#
# COMPACT_ATOMS: atom_id res chain seq x y z
N MET A 1 -7.92 14.29 30.45
CA MET A 1 -8.21 12.94 29.90
C MET A 1 -7.98 12.98 28.40
N ALA A 2 -7.19 12.06 27.84
CA ALA A 2 -6.99 11.98 26.38
C ALA A 2 -8.35 11.65 25.73
N ASN A 3 -8.72 12.41 24.70
CA ASN A 3 -9.98 12.22 23.96
C ASN A 3 -9.82 10.98 23.04
N VAL A 4 -10.13 9.80 23.58
CA VAL A 4 -10.02 8.52 22.87
C VAL A 4 -11.22 8.33 21.95
N ILE A 5 -10.97 8.10 20.68
CA ILE A 5 -12.03 7.82 19.70
C ILE A 5 -12.70 6.49 20.08
N SER A 6 -14.05 6.48 20.19
CA SER A 6 -14.81 5.25 20.44
C SER A 6 -14.64 4.23 19.32
N THR A 7 -14.81 2.95 19.63
CA THR A 7 -14.73 1.87 18.64
C THR A 7 -15.69 2.07 17.48
N ALA A 8 -16.93 2.49 17.75
CA ALA A 8 -17.91 2.78 16.71
C ALA A 8 -17.42 3.87 15.72
N LYS A 9 -16.80 4.94 16.23
CA LYS A 9 -16.22 5.98 15.37
C LYS A 9 -14.99 5.49 14.61
N LYS A 10 -14.14 4.60 15.20
CA LYS A 10 -13.03 3.97 14.47
C LYS A 10 -13.55 3.14 13.31
N VAL A 11 -14.55 2.31 13.53
CA VAL A 11 -15.21 1.51 12.48
C VAL A 11 -15.75 2.42 11.38
N ALA A 12 -16.53 3.45 11.72
CA ALA A 12 -17.09 4.37 10.73
C ALA A 12 -16.01 5.08 9.89
N VAL A 13 -14.89 5.50 10.51
CA VAL A 13 -13.74 6.09 9.80
C VAL A 13 -13.12 5.11 8.83
N ILE A 14 -12.81 3.89 9.28
CA ILE A 14 -12.16 2.89 8.44
C ILE A 14 -13.10 2.46 7.30
N SER A 15 -14.39 2.22 7.58
CA SER A 15 -15.38 1.89 6.54
C SER A 15 -15.45 2.97 5.45
N ALA A 16 -15.51 4.24 5.83
CA ALA A 16 -15.54 5.34 4.86
C ALA A 16 -14.27 5.38 3.99
N LEU A 17 -13.09 5.14 4.58
CA LEU A 17 -11.82 5.18 3.86
C LEU A 17 -11.65 3.99 2.91
N VAL A 18 -12.05 2.77 3.28
CA VAL A 18 -11.99 1.61 2.38
C VAL A 18 -12.99 1.71 1.22
N GLU A 19 -14.09 2.44 1.41
CA GLU A 19 -15.02 2.81 0.32
C GLU A 19 -14.51 3.96 -0.57
N GLY A 20 -13.27 4.39 -0.38
CA GLY A 20 -12.63 5.42 -1.21
C GLY A 20 -12.96 6.86 -0.82
N CYS A 21 -13.61 7.10 0.32
CA CYS A 21 -13.86 8.45 0.79
C CYS A 21 -12.54 9.16 1.14
N SER A 22 -12.40 10.42 0.72
CA SER A 22 -11.23 11.21 1.11
C SER A 22 -11.20 11.46 2.62
N VAL A 23 -10.01 11.68 3.19
CA VAL A 23 -9.85 12.04 4.61
C VAL A 23 -10.73 13.24 4.98
N ARG A 24 -10.84 14.26 4.10
CA ARG A 24 -11.69 15.42 4.34
C ARG A 24 -13.20 15.09 4.36
N SER A 25 -13.63 14.18 3.48
CA SER A 25 -15.02 13.68 3.49
C SER A 25 -15.30 12.89 4.76
N THR A 26 -14.38 12.02 5.16
CA THR A 26 -14.48 11.23 6.38
C THR A 26 -14.57 12.10 7.64
N VAL A 27 -13.81 13.21 7.70
CA VAL A 27 -13.95 14.21 8.79
C VAL A 27 -15.38 14.75 8.87
N ARG A 28 -15.94 15.16 7.72
CA ARG A 28 -17.32 15.71 7.69
C ARG A 28 -18.38 14.68 8.08
N MET A 29 -18.21 13.44 7.65
CA MET A 29 -19.18 12.36 7.91
C MET A 29 -19.15 11.85 9.34
N THR A 30 -17.96 11.76 9.95
CA THR A 30 -17.76 11.10 11.25
C THR A 30 -17.58 12.08 12.41
N GLY A 31 -17.27 13.33 12.12
CA GLY A 31 -16.90 14.36 13.10
C GLY A 31 -15.55 14.10 13.77
N VAL A 32 -14.77 13.10 13.29
CA VAL A 32 -13.42 12.81 13.81
C VAL A 32 -12.41 13.75 13.17
N SER A 33 -11.52 14.35 13.96
CA SER A 33 -10.52 15.29 13.45
C SER A 33 -9.55 14.64 12.46
N LYS A 34 -9.06 15.40 11.48
CA LYS A 34 -8.09 14.95 10.50
C LYS A 34 -6.87 14.27 11.15
N GLY A 35 -6.28 14.89 12.18
CA GLY A 35 -5.11 14.33 12.86
C GLY A 35 -5.40 13.00 13.55
N ALA A 36 -6.61 12.81 14.09
CA ALA A 36 -7.01 11.55 14.70
C ALA A 36 -7.23 10.46 13.64
N ILE A 37 -7.82 10.80 12.47
CA ILE A 37 -7.97 9.88 11.34
C ILE A 37 -6.60 9.42 10.84
N LEU A 38 -5.64 10.34 10.65
CA LEU A 38 -4.30 9.99 10.16
C LEU A 38 -3.56 9.08 11.15
N ARG A 39 -3.62 9.34 12.46
CA ARG A 39 -3.04 8.44 13.47
C ARG A 39 -3.73 7.07 13.48
N LEU A 40 -5.05 7.03 13.33
CA LEU A 40 -5.79 5.77 13.23
C LEU A 40 -5.37 4.97 12.00
N LEU A 41 -5.18 5.61 10.84
CA LEU A 41 -4.68 4.95 9.63
C LEU A 41 -3.32 4.30 9.83
N VAL A 42 -2.36 5.01 10.46
CA VAL A 42 -1.05 4.44 10.76
C VAL A 42 -1.19 3.21 11.67
N SER A 43 -1.94 3.34 12.77
CA SER A 43 -2.13 2.24 13.74
C SER A 43 -2.80 1.02 13.10
N VAL A 44 -3.86 1.22 12.31
CA VAL A 44 -4.57 0.13 11.64
C VAL A 44 -3.69 -0.48 10.54
N GLY A 45 -2.98 0.36 9.76
CA GLY A 45 -2.06 -0.10 8.73
C GLY A 45 -0.96 -1.00 9.29
N THR A 46 -0.35 -0.62 10.42
CA THR A 46 0.65 -1.45 11.11
C THR A 46 0.06 -2.80 11.53
N ALA A 47 -1.09 -2.79 12.23
CA ALA A 47 -1.75 -4.02 12.67
C ALA A 47 -2.16 -4.92 11.50
N CYS A 48 -2.68 -4.34 10.41
CA CYS A 48 -3.03 -5.08 9.19
C CYS A 48 -1.78 -5.70 8.52
N THR A 49 -0.66 -4.99 8.49
CA THR A 49 0.61 -5.51 7.95
C THR A 49 1.11 -6.69 8.78
N GLU A 50 1.11 -6.58 10.09
CA GLU A 50 1.51 -7.66 11.01
C GLU A 50 0.62 -8.89 10.82
N PHE A 51 -0.70 -8.70 10.81
CA PHE A 51 -1.68 -9.76 10.57
C PHE A 51 -1.47 -10.42 9.21
N HIS A 52 -1.39 -9.64 8.12
CA HIS A 52 -1.15 -10.15 6.78
C HIS A 52 0.16 -10.96 6.71
N ASN A 53 1.24 -10.46 7.29
CA ASN A 53 2.53 -11.14 7.33
C ASN A 53 2.48 -12.47 8.11
N SER A 54 1.58 -12.60 9.07
CA SER A 54 1.41 -13.85 9.83
C SER A 54 0.57 -14.89 9.11
N VAL A 55 -0.44 -14.47 8.35
CA VAL A 55 -1.42 -15.40 7.73
C VAL A 55 -1.17 -15.70 6.26
N VAL A 56 -0.62 -14.73 5.50
CA VAL A 56 -0.34 -14.91 4.06
C VAL A 56 1.05 -15.54 3.89
N ARG A 57 1.12 -16.86 4.13
CA ARG A 57 2.30 -17.71 4.01
C ARG A 57 1.92 -19.05 3.41
N ASN A 58 2.87 -19.69 2.71
CA ASN A 58 2.66 -20.98 2.05
C ASN A 58 1.44 -21.00 1.11
N VAL A 59 1.21 -19.89 0.42
CA VAL A 59 0.07 -19.73 -0.49
C VAL A 59 0.26 -20.62 -1.72
N LYS A 60 -0.69 -21.53 -1.95
CA LYS A 60 -0.74 -22.33 -3.17
C LYS A 60 -1.43 -21.52 -4.26
N ALA A 61 -0.70 -21.15 -5.30
CA ALA A 61 -1.21 -20.37 -6.42
C ALA A 61 -0.76 -20.98 -7.74
N LYS A 62 -1.58 -20.84 -8.78
CA LYS A 62 -1.20 -21.20 -10.16
C LYS A 62 -0.68 -19.98 -10.90
N ARG A 63 -1.35 -18.85 -10.75
CA ARG A 63 -1.03 -17.59 -11.43
C ARG A 63 -1.06 -16.43 -10.45
N VAL A 64 -0.05 -15.59 -10.50
CA VAL A 64 0.03 -14.33 -9.75
C VAL A 64 0.17 -13.18 -10.75
N GLN A 65 -0.65 -12.17 -10.56
CA GLN A 65 -0.63 -10.93 -11.33
C GLN A 65 0.08 -9.86 -10.50
N VAL A 66 1.04 -9.17 -11.12
CA VAL A 66 1.79 -8.08 -10.51
C VAL A 66 1.56 -6.82 -11.32
N ASP A 67 1.30 -5.73 -10.61
CA ASP A 67 1.06 -4.40 -11.18
C ASP A 67 1.57 -3.31 -10.26
N GLU A 68 1.78 -2.09 -10.78
CA GLU A 68 2.18 -0.92 -10.02
C GLU A 68 1.11 0.18 -10.08
N ILE A 69 0.71 0.66 -8.91
CA ILE A 69 -0.22 1.77 -8.76
C ILE A 69 0.59 3.05 -8.55
N TRP A 70 0.50 3.99 -9.51
CA TRP A 70 1.14 5.29 -9.39
C TRP A 70 0.37 6.22 -8.47
N SER A 71 1.10 6.95 -7.65
CA SER A 71 0.61 8.07 -6.85
C SER A 71 1.69 9.13 -6.67
N PHE A 72 1.45 10.15 -5.86
CA PHE A 72 2.46 11.14 -5.50
C PHE A 72 2.26 11.69 -4.09
N VAL A 73 3.34 12.12 -3.47
CA VAL A 73 3.34 12.84 -2.19
C VAL A 73 3.60 14.31 -2.47
N GLY A 74 2.78 15.20 -1.95
CA GLY A 74 2.90 16.66 -2.10
C GLY A 74 2.67 17.15 -3.53
N CYS A 75 3.48 16.71 -4.49
CA CYS A 75 3.34 17.04 -5.92
C CYS A 75 3.92 15.93 -6.80
N LYS A 76 3.51 15.91 -8.10
CA LYS A 76 4.10 15.02 -9.11
C LYS A 76 5.60 15.29 -9.26
N GLN A 77 6.38 14.29 -9.62
CA GLN A 77 7.86 14.39 -9.76
C GLN A 77 8.32 15.58 -10.59
N LYS A 78 7.67 15.83 -11.72
CA LYS A 78 7.99 16.96 -12.61
C LYS A 78 7.85 18.36 -11.96
N ASN A 79 7.14 18.44 -10.85
CA ASN A 79 6.88 19.69 -10.10
C ASN A 79 7.68 19.76 -8.79
N VAL A 80 8.57 18.82 -8.54
CA VAL A 80 9.46 18.82 -7.39
C VAL A 80 10.52 19.93 -7.57
N THR A 81 10.70 20.76 -6.54
CA THR A 81 11.72 21.79 -6.46
C THR A 81 12.40 21.72 -5.09
N GLU A 82 13.63 22.19 -4.97
CA GLU A 82 14.37 22.26 -3.69
C GLU A 82 13.53 22.95 -2.60
N LYS A 83 12.92 24.10 -2.92
CA LYS A 83 12.04 24.84 -1.98
C LYS A 83 10.85 24.01 -1.49
N LYS A 84 10.31 23.08 -2.32
CA LYS A 84 9.24 22.19 -1.89
C LYS A 84 9.75 21.09 -0.98
N ILE A 85 10.93 20.53 -1.26
CA ILE A 85 11.57 19.54 -0.42
C ILE A 85 11.88 20.13 0.95
N GLU A 86 12.44 21.35 1.00
CA GLU A 86 12.72 22.05 2.26
C GLU A 86 11.45 22.31 3.08
N ARG A 87 10.35 22.68 2.44
CA ARG A 87 9.10 23.01 3.13
C ARG A 87 8.29 21.79 3.53
N ASP A 88 8.13 20.80 2.63
CA ASP A 88 7.17 19.71 2.73
C ASP A 88 7.86 18.36 3.04
N GLY A 89 9.19 18.30 3.02
CA GLY A 89 9.95 17.06 3.18
C GLY A 89 9.90 16.20 1.92
N ILE A 90 9.63 14.91 2.07
CA ILE A 90 9.54 13.97 0.95
C ILE A 90 8.37 14.33 0.04
N CYS A 91 8.64 14.58 -1.23
CA CYS A 91 7.64 14.82 -2.25
C CYS A 91 8.06 14.20 -3.59
N GLY A 92 7.10 14.03 -4.50
CA GLY A 92 7.32 13.40 -5.81
C GLY A 92 6.48 12.15 -6.01
N ASP A 93 6.79 11.43 -7.07
CA ASP A 93 6.07 10.22 -7.44
C ASP A 93 6.37 9.07 -6.47
N VAL A 94 5.35 8.29 -6.18
CA VAL A 94 5.40 7.09 -5.32
C VAL A 94 4.62 5.99 -6.00
N TRP A 95 5.17 4.78 -5.99
CA TRP A 95 4.56 3.61 -6.60
C TRP A 95 4.23 2.56 -5.54
N THR A 96 3.08 1.92 -5.70
CA THR A 96 2.70 0.77 -4.88
C THR A 96 2.70 -0.46 -5.76
N PHE A 97 3.70 -1.33 -5.58
CA PHE A 97 3.74 -2.66 -6.18
C PHE A 97 2.70 -3.54 -5.50
N THR A 98 1.94 -4.30 -6.27
CA THR A 98 0.92 -5.22 -5.76
C THR A 98 1.03 -6.58 -6.44
N ALA A 99 0.84 -7.66 -5.67
CA ALA A 99 0.76 -9.02 -6.19
C ALA A 99 -0.56 -9.66 -5.76
N ILE A 100 -1.31 -10.18 -6.73
CA ILE A 100 -2.64 -10.75 -6.51
C ILE A 100 -2.69 -12.17 -7.09
N GLU A 101 -3.18 -13.13 -6.30
CA GLU A 101 -3.54 -14.46 -6.84
C GLU A 101 -4.72 -14.31 -7.79
N ALA A 102 -4.58 -14.81 -9.03
CA ALA A 102 -5.49 -14.47 -10.13
C ALA A 102 -6.91 -15.00 -9.96
N GLN A 103 -7.11 -16.14 -9.26
CA GLN A 103 -8.42 -16.79 -9.11
C GLN A 103 -9.16 -16.28 -7.88
N THR A 104 -8.51 -16.30 -6.72
CA THR A 104 -9.13 -15.93 -5.43
C THR A 104 -9.13 -14.43 -5.17
N LYS A 105 -8.32 -13.67 -5.93
CA LYS A 105 -8.07 -12.25 -5.72
C LYS A 105 -7.40 -11.92 -4.38
N LEU A 106 -6.78 -12.92 -3.74
CA LEU A 106 -5.98 -12.71 -2.55
C LEU A 106 -4.78 -11.80 -2.89
N VAL A 107 -4.65 -10.71 -2.16
CA VAL A 107 -3.44 -9.87 -2.19
C VAL A 107 -2.33 -10.64 -1.47
N ILE A 108 -1.30 -11.09 -2.21
CA ILE A 108 -0.16 -11.84 -1.67
C ILE A 108 0.81 -10.90 -0.96
N GLY A 109 1.07 -9.75 -1.55
CA GLY A 109 1.96 -8.75 -0.97
C GLY A 109 1.84 -7.39 -1.66
N TRP A 110 2.40 -6.38 -1.02
CA TRP A 110 2.54 -5.03 -1.57
C TRP A 110 3.83 -4.39 -1.07
N LEU A 111 4.37 -3.47 -1.85
CA LEU A 111 5.53 -2.65 -1.46
C LEU A 111 5.34 -1.23 -1.99
N VAL A 112 5.57 -0.24 -1.13
CA VAL A 112 5.54 1.18 -1.51
C VAL A 112 6.97 1.66 -1.69
N GLY A 113 7.28 2.24 -2.86
CA GLY A 113 8.64 2.71 -3.14
C GLY A 113 8.79 3.42 -4.48
N GLN A 114 10.02 3.45 -4.97
CA GLN A 114 10.36 4.00 -6.29
C GLN A 114 10.14 2.94 -7.38
N ARG A 115 9.88 3.39 -8.61
CA ARG A 115 9.73 2.48 -9.75
C ARG A 115 11.08 2.15 -10.37
N ASP A 116 11.87 1.36 -9.67
CA ASP A 116 13.19 0.91 -10.10
C ASP A 116 13.40 -0.61 -9.90
N ALA A 117 14.49 -1.13 -10.44
CA ALA A 117 14.81 -2.56 -10.38
C ALA A 117 15.09 -3.05 -8.95
N GLY A 118 15.59 -2.18 -8.07
CA GLY A 118 15.87 -2.52 -6.67
C GLY A 118 14.58 -2.81 -5.90
N PHE A 119 13.61 -1.89 -5.97
CA PHE A 119 12.29 -2.09 -5.36
C PHE A 119 11.54 -3.26 -5.98
N ALA A 120 11.60 -3.44 -7.30
CA ALA A 120 11.00 -4.59 -7.98
C ALA A 120 11.58 -5.92 -7.49
N SER A 121 12.92 -6.00 -7.31
CA SER A 121 13.59 -7.19 -6.80
C SER A 121 13.19 -7.51 -5.35
N ILE A 122 13.21 -6.53 -4.46
CA ILE A 122 12.79 -6.69 -3.05
C ILE A 122 11.33 -7.16 -2.99
N PHE A 123 10.46 -6.58 -3.81
CA PHE A 123 9.06 -6.95 -3.87
C PHE A 123 8.85 -8.39 -4.33
N LEU A 124 9.52 -8.81 -5.41
CA LEU A 124 9.42 -10.19 -5.92
C LEU A 124 9.97 -11.22 -4.93
N GLN A 125 11.05 -10.92 -4.22
CA GLN A 125 11.58 -11.78 -3.15
C GLN A 125 10.58 -11.96 -2.01
N ASP A 126 9.89 -10.88 -1.58
CA ASP A 126 8.83 -11.00 -0.58
C ASP A 126 7.67 -11.87 -1.09
N VAL A 127 7.20 -11.64 -2.31
CA VAL A 127 6.13 -12.46 -2.94
C VAL A 127 6.55 -13.93 -3.02
N GLU A 128 7.77 -14.23 -3.48
CA GLU A 128 8.31 -15.58 -3.55
C GLU A 128 8.32 -16.27 -2.18
N SER A 129 8.75 -15.55 -1.13
CA SER A 129 8.80 -16.06 0.25
C SER A 129 7.43 -16.47 0.81
N ARG A 130 6.36 -15.98 0.22
CA ARG A 130 4.97 -16.23 0.65
C ARG A 130 4.32 -17.39 -0.10
N LEU A 131 4.93 -17.86 -1.19
CA LEU A 131 4.37 -18.90 -2.06
C LEU A 131 4.86 -20.30 -1.65
N ALA A 132 3.97 -21.30 -1.77
CA ALA A 132 4.28 -22.69 -1.49
C ALA A 132 4.81 -23.47 -2.72
N ASN A 133 4.67 -22.93 -3.93
CA ASN A 133 4.97 -23.61 -5.18
C ASN A 133 5.35 -22.62 -6.28
N ARG A 134 5.97 -23.12 -7.36
CA ARG A 134 6.19 -22.36 -8.58
C ARG A 134 4.87 -21.90 -9.19
N ILE A 135 4.85 -20.68 -9.69
CA ILE A 135 3.68 -20.01 -10.26
C ILE A 135 3.96 -19.50 -11.68
N GLN A 136 2.93 -19.23 -12.43
CA GLN A 136 2.99 -18.38 -13.61
C GLN A 136 2.86 -16.92 -13.14
N LEU A 137 3.92 -16.12 -13.31
CA LEU A 137 3.89 -14.69 -13.05
C LEU A 137 3.40 -13.95 -14.30
N THR A 138 2.45 -13.03 -14.12
CA THR A 138 1.94 -12.14 -15.17
C THR A 138 2.17 -10.69 -14.76
N THR A 139 2.78 -9.90 -15.63
CA THR A 139 3.03 -8.46 -15.43
C THR A 139 2.53 -7.70 -16.67
N ASP A 140 2.45 -6.38 -16.58
CA ASP A 140 2.14 -5.48 -17.71
C ASP A 140 3.29 -5.35 -18.74
N GLY A 141 4.32 -6.19 -18.64
CA GLY A 141 5.50 -6.18 -19.54
C GLY A 141 6.61 -5.23 -19.07
N HIS A 142 6.56 -4.75 -17.85
CA HIS A 142 7.62 -3.89 -17.30
C HIS A 142 8.94 -4.67 -17.18
N ARG A 143 9.97 -4.19 -17.90
CA ARG A 143 11.28 -4.89 -18.03
C ARG A 143 12.02 -5.09 -16.69
N MET A 144 11.72 -4.28 -15.66
CA MET A 144 12.38 -4.39 -14.36
C MET A 144 12.15 -5.74 -13.65
N TYR A 145 11.04 -6.41 -13.95
CA TYR A 145 10.78 -7.76 -13.41
C TYR A 145 11.65 -8.87 -14.05
N LEU A 146 12.30 -8.60 -15.20
CA LEU A 146 13.13 -9.56 -15.90
C LEU A 146 14.60 -9.53 -15.44
N THR A 147 15.03 -8.48 -14.75
CA THR A 147 16.42 -8.26 -14.32
C THR A 147 16.73 -8.76 -12.90
N GLY A 148 15.72 -9.20 -12.17
CA GLY A 148 15.85 -9.75 -10.81
C GLY A 148 16.16 -11.26 -10.81
N ARG A 149 17.36 -11.65 -11.32
CA ARG A 149 17.96 -12.96 -11.12
C ARG A 149 19.15 -12.86 -10.19
#